data_edcb926e1d5de4e3c477a137f2b5de61
#
_entry.id   edcb926e1d5de4e3c477a137f2b5de61
#
_cell.length_a   1.000
_cell.length_b   1.000
_cell.length_c   1.000
_cell.angle_alpha   90.00
_cell.angle_beta   90.00
_cell.angle_gamma   90.00
#
_symmetry.space_group_name_H-M   'P 1'
#
loop_
_entity.id
_entity.type
_entity.pdbx_description
1 polymer ?
#
loop_
_entity_poly.entity_id
_entity_poly.type
_entity_poly.pdbx_seq_one_letter_code
_entity_poly.pdbx_strand_id
1 'polypeptide(L)'
;MEGGYRLRVPSPPSSDPQPADQPRQSLPWSGKAQREDRIIIGLIALAGILQFALWPLVPALVASHPALLELIRGSTASIINMGARARIGETSIVQAMLLAIPSLMMFDWVFWWAGRRWGDAVFVWLTGGPGPRTEKRLARLHRMESRFGPFAVVLAYFLPVPSVLVYAAVGDGGMRLWVFLMLDLLGTLLWTTALALAGWELGQRAVDVANAIAHYSLWVTIGLVVLITFWQGFRNRPQPNPGA
;
A
#
# COMPACT_ATOMS: atom_id res chain seq x y z
N MET A 1 73.16 -30.55 -22.52
CA MET A 1 71.74 -30.88 -22.33
C MET A 1 71.18 -29.82 -21.38
N GLU A 2 70.68 -28.73 -21.97
CA GLU A 2 70.07 -27.62 -21.17
C GLU A 2 68.53 -27.74 -21.29
N GLY A 3 67.90 -28.19 -20.21
CA GLY A 3 66.44 -28.25 -20.09
C GLY A 3 65.90 -26.95 -19.59
N GLY A 4 65.46 -26.07 -20.52
CA GLY A 4 64.84 -24.80 -20.19
C GLY A 4 63.42 -25.00 -19.64
N TYR A 5 63.23 -24.83 -18.34
CA TYR A 5 61.92 -24.74 -17.70
C TYR A 5 61.32 -23.37 -18.05
N ARG A 6 60.36 -23.33 -18.97
CA ARG A 6 59.51 -22.16 -19.17
C ARG A 6 58.48 -22.11 -18.05
N LEU A 7 58.62 -21.15 -17.14
CA LEU A 7 57.59 -20.80 -16.17
C LEU A 7 56.38 -20.28 -16.94
N ARG A 8 55.25 -21.00 -16.86
CA ARG A 8 53.96 -20.57 -17.39
C ARG A 8 53.44 -19.47 -16.45
N VAL A 9 53.56 -18.20 -16.85
CA VAL A 9 52.94 -17.06 -16.15
C VAL A 9 51.44 -17.21 -16.29
N PRO A 10 50.65 -17.25 -15.18
CA PRO A 10 49.20 -17.24 -15.28
C PRO A 10 48.75 -15.92 -15.91
N SER A 11 47.86 -16.01 -16.90
CA SER A 11 47.24 -14.84 -17.52
C SER A 11 46.53 -14.04 -16.43
N PRO A 12 46.61 -12.68 -16.41
CA PRO A 12 45.83 -11.87 -15.48
C PRO A 12 44.36 -12.14 -15.70
N PRO A 13 43.52 -12.11 -14.62
CA PRO A 13 42.10 -12.29 -14.75
C PRO A 13 41.56 -11.19 -15.68
N SER A 14 40.72 -11.58 -16.63
CA SER A 14 40.04 -10.65 -17.54
C SER A 14 39.33 -9.58 -16.78
N SER A 15 39.69 -8.31 -17.01
CA SER A 15 39.10 -7.13 -16.45
C SER A 15 37.81 -6.72 -17.20
N ASP A 16 37.05 -7.68 -17.72
CA ASP A 16 35.72 -7.38 -18.21
C ASP A 16 34.86 -6.96 -17.00
N PRO A 17 34.32 -5.74 -16.98
CA PRO A 17 33.39 -5.35 -15.95
C PRO A 17 32.18 -6.29 -16.05
N GLN A 18 32.03 -7.18 -15.07
CA GLN A 18 30.78 -7.93 -14.91
C GLN A 18 29.66 -6.89 -14.95
N PRO A 19 28.63 -7.07 -15.79
CA PRO A 19 27.48 -6.17 -15.80
C PRO A 19 27.00 -6.15 -14.35
N ALA A 20 27.01 -4.93 -13.75
CA ALA A 20 26.59 -4.70 -12.38
C ALA A 20 25.26 -5.42 -12.20
N ASP A 21 25.25 -6.41 -11.33
CA ASP A 21 24.07 -7.21 -11.00
C ASP A 21 23.03 -6.21 -10.51
N GLN A 22 22.16 -5.78 -11.43
CA GLN A 22 20.98 -5.00 -11.04
C GLN A 22 20.26 -5.89 -10.02
N PRO A 23 20.01 -5.41 -8.80
CA PRO A 23 19.35 -6.21 -7.81
C PRO A 23 17.99 -6.61 -8.41
N ARG A 24 17.93 -7.84 -8.94
CA ARG A 24 16.66 -8.46 -9.32
C ARG A 24 15.81 -8.36 -8.08
N GLN A 25 14.63 -7.75 -8.19
CA GLN A 25 13.66 -7.73 -7.11
C GLN A 25 13.50 -9.18 -6.67
N SER A 26 14.22 -9.56 -5.62
CA SER A 26 14.14 -10.92 -5.10
C SER A 26 12.73 -11.08 -4.53
N LEU A 27 12.04 -12.09 -5.02
CA LEU A 27 10.74 -12.46 -4.45
C LEU A 27 10.93 -12.73 -2.95
N PRO A 28 9.92 -12.48 -2.11
CA PRO A 28 10.07 -12.56 -0.65
C PRO A 28 10.30 -13.99 -0.14
N TRP A 29 10.26 -14.99 -1.01
CA TRP A 29 10.59 -16.39 -0.67
C TRP A 29 11.85 -16.88 -1.37
N SER A 30 12.58 -17.80 -0.73
CA SER A 30 13.73 -18.49 -1.29
C SER A 30 13.29 -19.84 -1.92
N GLY A 31 13.61 -20.05 -3.21
CA GLY A 31 13.30 -21.30 -3.91
C GLY A 31 11.97 -21.32 -4.66
N LYS A 32 11.31 -22.49 -4.75
CA LYS A 32 10.02 -22.63 -5.46
C LYS A 32 8.88 -22.10 -4.61
N ALA A 33 8.03 -21.23 -5.19
CA ALA A 33 6.84 -20.68 -4.53
C ALA A 33 5.90 -21.82 -4.08
N GLN A 34 5.57 -21.83 -2.81
CA GLN A 34 4.57 -22.73 -2.24
C GLN A 34 3.15 -22.23 -2.56
N ARG A 35 2.14 -23.06 -2.28
CA ARG A 35 0.73 -22.69 -2.51
C ARG A 35 0.33 -21.40 -1.75
N GLU A 36 0.78 -21.30 -0.50
CA GLU A 36 0.54 -20.14 0.36
C GLU A 36 1.13 -18.85 -0.21
N ASP A 37 2.37 -18.89 -0.70
CA ASP A 37 3.04 -17.72 -1.28
C ASP A 37 2.26 -17.19 -2.49
N ARG A 38 1.74 -18.08 -3.32
CA ARG A 38 0.90 -17.70 -4.48
C ARG A 38 -0.44 -17.11 -4.07
N ILE A 39 -1.05 -17.61 -2.99
CA ILE A 39 -2.31 -17.09 -2.46
C ILE A 39 -2.08 -15.68 -1.89
N ILE A 40 -1.05 -15.48 -1.06
CA ILE A 40 -0.75 -14.19 -0.46
C ILE A 40 -0.50 -13.14 -1.56
N ILE A 41 0.34 -13.44 -2.54
CA ILE A 41 0.60 -12.52 -3.67
C ILE A 41 -0.67 -12.27 -4.48
N GLY A 42 -1.46 -13.30 -4.75
CA GLY A 42 -2.73 -13.16 -5.45
C GLY A 42 -3.69 -12.21 -4.71
N LEU A 43 -3.78 -12.32 -3.39
CA LEU A 43 -4.61 -11.43 -2.56
C LEU A 43 -4.07 -10.00 -2.51
N ILE A 44 -2.75 -9.81 -2.40
CA ILE A 44 -2.13 -8.48 -2.47
C ILE A 44 -2.34 -7.84 -3.84
N ALA A 45 -2.18 -8.61 -4.92
CA ALA A 45 -2.45 -8.13 -6.26
C ALA A 45 -3.92 -7.77 -6.46
N LEU A 46 -4.84 -8.61 -5.96
CA LEU A 46 -6.28 -8.34 -6.00
C LEU A 46 -6.62 -7.06 -5.23
N ALA A 47 -6.08 -6.87 -4.02
CA ALA A 47 -6.25 -5.65 -3.24
C ALA A 47 -5.77 -4.41 -4.02
N GLY A 48 -4.58 -4.49 -4.63
CA GLY A 48 -4.04 -3.42 -5.47
C GLY A 48 -4.94 -3.12 -6.68
N ILE A 49 -5.36 -4.14 -7.41
CA ILE A 49 -6.24 -4.00 -8.58
C ILE A 49 -7.56 -3.34 -8.18
N LEU A 50 -8.21 -3.80 -7.11
CA LEU A 50 -9.46 -3.21 -6.63
C LEU A 50 -9.29 -1.74 -6.24
N GLN A 51 -8.22 -1.40 -5.54
CA GLN A 51 -7.92 -0.02 -5.14
C GLN A 51 -7.67 0.89 -6.35
N PHE A 52 -6.94 0.43 -7.36
CA PHE A 52 -6.68 1.20 -8.57
C PHE A 52 -7.91 1.28 -9.49
N ALA A 53 -8.64 0.18 -9.66
CA ALA A 53 -9.84 0.15 -10.52
C ALA A 53 -10.96 1.06 -10.01
N LEU A 54 -11.09 1.18 -8.69
CA LEU A 54 -12.11 2.03 -8.06
C LEU A 54 -11.70 3.51 -7.97
N TRP A 55 -10.43 3.83 -8.13
CA TRP A 55 -9.93 5.21 -7.96
C TRP A 55 -10.60 6.24 -8.88
N PRO A 56 -10.78 5.99 -10.20
CA PRO A 56 -11.45 6.94 -11.08
C PRO A 56 -12.93 7.18 -10.72
N LEU A 57 -13.56 6.22 -10.02
CA LEU A 57 -14.98 6.31 -9.63
C LEU A 57 -15.20 7.14 -8.35
N VAL A 58 -14.16 7.35 -7.55
CA VAL A 58 -14.26 8.07 -6.28
C VAL A 58 -14.90 9.45 -6.41
N PRO A 59 -14.49 10.34 -7.35
CA PRO A 59 -15.09 11.67 -7.46
C PRO A 59 -16.59 11.65 -7.80
N ALA A 60 -17.01 10.68 -8.62
CA ALA A 60 -18.41 10.53 -8.99
C ALA A 60 -19.25 9.95 -7.85
N LEU A 61 -18.72 8.96 -7.12
CA LEU A 61 -19.46 8.25 -6.07
C LEU A 61 -19.50 9.01 -4.74
N VAL A 62 -18.52 9.87 -4.47
CA VAL A 62 -18.44 10.57 -3.17
C VAL A 62 -19.66 11.45 -2.88
N ALA A 63 -20.26 12.02 -3.89
CA ALA A 63 -21.47 12.84 -3.72
C ALA A 63 -22.76 12.06 -4.01
N SER A 64 -22.77 11.20 -5.05
CA SER A 64 -23.99 10.50 -5.49
C SER A 64 -24.33 9.32 -4.58
N HIS A 65 -23.33 8.51 -4.19
CA HIS A 65 -23.51 7.28 -3.42
C HIS A 65 -22.40 7.12 -2.37
N PRO A 66 -22.25 8.06 -1.41
CA PRO A 66 -21.15 8.05 -0.44
C PRO A 66 -21.14 6.77 0.42
N ALA A 67 -22.30 6.26 0.82
CA ALA A 67 -22.41 5.02 1.59
C ALA A 67 -21.90 3.81 0.81
N LEU A 68 -22.21 3.72 -0.48
CA LEU A 68 -21.70 2.65 -1.34
C LEU A 68 -20.17 2.74 -1.50
N LEU A 69 -19.65 3.95 -1.72
CA LEU A 69 -18.21 4.18 -1.82
C LEU A 69 -17.50 3.79 -0.53
N GLU A 70 -18.09 4.12 0.62
CA GLU A 70 -17.55 3.80 1.93
C GLU A 70 -17.51 2.28 2.17
N LEU A 71 -18.58 1.57 1.83
CA LEU A 71 -18.67 0.12 1.96
C LEU A 71 -17.67 -0.62 1.06
N ILE A 72 -17.42 -0.12 -0.16
CA ILE A 72 -16.53 -0.79 -1.14
C ILE A 72 -15.07 -0.42 -0.90
N ARG A 73 -14.79 0.83 -0.54
CA ARG A 73 -13.41 1.34 -0.50
C ARG A 73 -13.00 1.99 0.82
N GLY A 74 -13.92 2.46 1.65
CA GLY A 74 -13.60 3.11 2.93
C GLY A 74 -12.69 4.33 2.79
N SER A 75 -12.95 5.21 1.80
CA SER A 75 -12.07 6.36 1.57
C SER A 75 -12.25 7.44 2.64
N THR A 76 -11.16 8.12 3.02
CA THR A 76 -11.20 9.26 3.95
C THR A 76 -12.26 10.30 3.53
N ALA A 77 -12.35 10.57 2.22
CA ALA A 77 -13.32 11.54 1.70
C ALA A 77 -14.78 11.08 1.88
N SER A 78 -15.06 9.76 1.69
CA SER A 78 -16.43 9.24 1.90
C SER A 78 -16.83 9.27 3.36
N ILE A 79 -15.93 8.91 4.28
CA ILE A 79 -16.21 8.92 5.72
C ILE A 79 -16.49 10.35 6.21
N ILE A 80 -15.66 11.32 5.81
CA ILE A 80 -15.88 12.75 6.14
C ILE A 80 -17.21 13.24 5.55
N ASN A 81 -17.52 12.91 4.29
CA ASN A 81 -18.78 13.31 3.66
C ASN A 81 -19.99 12.67 4.34
N MET A 82 -19.93 11.40 4.73
CA MET A 82 -20.98 10.73 5.49
C MET A 82 -21.15 11.35 6.87
N GLY A 83 -20.08 11.72 7.57
CA GLY A 83 -20.14 12.45 8.83
C GLY A 83 -20.81 13.81 8.68
N ALA A 84 -20.51 14.55 7.62
CA ALA A 84 -21.13 15.83 7.29
C ALA A 84 -22.63 15.68 6.98
N ARG A 85 -23.02 14.65 6.23
CA ARG A 85 -24.43 14.31 5.95
C ARG A 85 -25.19 13.91 7.21
N ALA A 86 -24.51 13.27 8.17
CA ALA A 86 -25.12 12.96 9.46
C ALA A 86 -25.49 14.22 10.25
N ARG A 87 -24.69 15.29 10.17
CA ARG A 87 -25.01 16.57 10.80
C ARG A 87 -26.25 17.23 10.23
N ILE A 88 -26.48 17.14 8.94
CA ILE A 88 -27.64 17.72 8.26
C ILE A 88 -28.88 16.80 8.24
N GLY A 89 -28.80 15.66 8.92
CA GLY A 89 -29.92 14.72 9.07
C GLY A 89 -30.17 13.77 7.90
N GLU A 90 -29.26 13.70 6.91
CA GLU A 90 -29.40 12.82 5.75
C GLU A 90 -28.98 11.36 6.05
N THR A 91 -28.17 11.14 7.09
CA THR A 91 -27.71 9.81 7.51
C THR A 91 -27.45 9.79 9.02
N SER A 92 -26.99 8.65 9.55
CA SER A 92 -26.58 8.50 10.95
C SER A 92 -25.08 8.57 11.10
N ILE A 93 -24.58 9.21 12.17
CA ILE A 93 -23.15 9.22 12.50
C ILE A 93 -22.62 7.78 12.72
N VAL A 94 -23.45 6.89 13.24
CA VAL A 94 -23.11 5.48 13.43
C VAL A 94 -22.92 4.78 12.08
N GLN A 95 -23.73 5.09 11.08
CA GLN A 95 -23.52 4.58 9.72
C GLN A 95 -22.20 5.07 9.13
N ALA A 96 -21.89 6.37 9.28
CA ALA A 96 -20.62 6.93 8.83
C ALA A 96 -19.40 6.29 9.51
N MET A 97 -19.54 5.76 10.71
CA MET A 97 -18.48 5.07 11.42
C MET A 97 -18.35 3.59 11.01
N LEU A 98 -19.46 2.90 10.82
CA LEU A 98 -19.48 1.44 10.69
C LEU A 98 -19.37 0.95 9.25
N LEU A 99 -19.86 1.71 8.27
CA LEU A 99 -19.87 1.27 6.86
C LEU A 99 -18.45 1.12 6.28
N ALA A 100 -17.49 1.90 6.77
CA ALA A 100 -16.10 1.82 6.29
C ALA A 100 -15.32 0.61 6.85
N ILE A 101 -15.76 0.03 7.97
CA ILE A 101 -15.01 -1.03 8.66
C ILE A 101 -14.72 -2.23 7.75
N PRO A 102 -15.70 -2.82 7.03
CA PRO A 102 -15.46 -3.98 6.18
C PRO A 102 -14.40 -3.72 5.11
N SER A 103 -14.48 -2.58 4.44
CA SER A 103 -13.58 -2.24 3.34
C SER A 103 -12.17 -1.87 3.80
N LEU A 104 -12.03 -1.25 4.98
CA LEU A 104 -10.73 -0.90 5.55
C LEU A 104 -9.98 -2.13 6.05
N MET A 105 -10.66 -3.08 6.70
CA MET A 105 -10.05 -4.27 7.28
C MET A 105 -9.92 -5.45 6.30
N MET A 106 -10.54 -5.37 5.10
CA MET A 106 -10.71 -6.51 4.21
C MET A 106 -9.39 -7.21 3.84
N PHE A 107 -8.31 -6.46 3.65
CA PHE A 107 -7.02 -6.99 3.22
C PHE A 107 -5.91 -6.88 4.27
N ASP A 108 -6.15 -6.29 5.45
CA ASP A 108 -5.11 -6.01 6.45
C ASP A 108 -4.49 -7.30 7.02
N TRP A 109 -5.31 -8.33 7.23
CA TRP A 109 -4.85 -9.66 7.65
C TRP A 109 -3.92 -10.33 6.63
N VAL A 110 -3.99 -9.97 5.35
CA VAL A 110 -3.10 -10.52 4.31
C VAL A 110 -1.66 -10.04 4.53
N PHE A 111 -1.49 -8.76 4.90
CA PHE A 111 -0.17 -8.21 5.20
C PHE A 111 0.39 -8.75 6.51
N TRP A 112 -0.45 -8.98 7.52
CA TRP A 112 -0.06 -9.72 8.72
C TRP A 112 0.43 -11.13 8.36
N TRP A 113 -0.30 -11.84 7.49
CA TRP A 113 0.07 -13.18 7.04
C TRP A 113 1.36 -13.17 6.22
N ALA A 114 1.54 -12.20 5.35
CA ALA A 114 2.77 -12.00 4.59
C ALA A 114 4.00 -11.84 5.51
N GLY A 115 3.89 -10.99 6.54
CA GLY A 115 4.93 -10.82 7.56
C GLY A 115 5.23 -12.11 8.29
N ARG A 116 4.19 -12.81 8.76
CA ARG A 116 4.31 -14.10 9.43
C ARG A 116 5.02 -15.16 8.59
N ARG A 117 4.85 -15.11 7.28
CA ARG A 117 5.37 -16.09 6.32
C ARG A 117 6.75 -15.76 5.82
N TRP A 118 7.03 -14.50 5.52
CA TRP A 118 8.23 -14.06 4.84
C TRP A 118 9.19 -13.23 5.72
N GLY A 119 8.78 -12.87 6.93
CA GLY A 119 9.60 -12.07 7.83
C GLY A 119 10.05 -10.76 7.20
N ASP A 120 11.30 -10.39 7.46
CA ASP A 120 11.90 -9.15 6.93
C ASP A 120 11.92 -9.07 5.38
N ALA A 121 11.86 -10.20 4.67
CA ALA A 121 11.87 -10.21 3.22
C ALA A 121 10.65 -9.49 2.61
N VAL A 122 9.50 -9.48 3.30
CA VAL A 122 8.31 -8.75 2.86
C VAL A 122 8.55 -7.24 2.82
N PHE A 123 9.34 -6.69 3.76
CA PHE A 123 9.65 -5.25 3.78
C PHE A 123 10.51 -4.85 2.60
N VAL A 124 11.54 -5.66 2.30
CA VAL A 124 12.41 -5.44 1.15
C VAL A 124 11.58 -5.46 -0.13
N TRP A 125 10.68 -6.43 -0.26
CA TRP A 125 9.80 -6.56 -1.41
C TRP A 125 8.79 -5.40 -1.54
N LEU A 126 8.10 -5.02 -0.46
CA LEU A 126 7.11 -3.93 -0.46
C LEU A 126 7.74 -2.55 -0.67
N THR A 127 9.02 -2.35 -0.29
CA THR A 127 9.71 -1.06 -0.42
C THR A 127 10.50 -0.92 -1.71
N GLY A 128 10.48 -1.94 -2.59
CA GLY A 128 11.11 -1.88 -3.91
C GLY A 128 12.58 -2.32 -3.93
N GLY A 129 13.05 -3.06 -2.91
CA GLY A 129 14.37 -3.66 -2.86
C GLY A 129 15.23 -3.26 -1.66
N PRO A 130 16.41 -3.91 -1.49
CA PRO A 130 17.34 -3.58 -0.43
C PRO A 130 17.95 -2.18 -0.64
N GLY A 131 18.16 -1.44 0.44
CA GLY A 131 18.80 -0.13 0.37
C GLY A 131 18.72 0.65 1.69
N PRO A 132 19.50 1.76 1.81
CA PRO A 132 19.60 2.50 3.06
C PRO A 132 18.26 3.11 3.54
N ARG A 133 17.33 3.36 2.62
CA ARG A 133 15.98 3.84 2.96
C ARG A 133 15.13 2.72 3.54
N THR A 134 15.21 1.52 2.98
CA THR A 134 14.52 0.31 3.46
C THR A 134 15.02 -0.07 4.84
N GLU A 135 16.33 -0.10 5.06
CA GLU A 135 16.95 -0.40 6.35
C GLU A 135 16.53 0.61 7.45
N LYS A 136 16.51 1.92 7.13
CA LYS A 136 16.02 2.95 8.06
C LYS A 136 14.55 2.78 8.42
N ARG A 137 13.71 2.38 7.45
CA ARG A 137 12.29 2.11 7.70
C ARG A 137 12.12 0.87 8.56
N LEU A 138 12.83 -0.20 8.26
CA LEU A 138 12.81 -1.45 9.03
C LEU A 138 13.26 -1.20 10.48
N ALA A 139 14.38 -0.52 10.69
CA ALA A 139 14.85 -0.15 12.02
C ALA A 139 13.85 0.73 12.81
N ARG A 140 13.09 1.59 12.11
CA ARG A 140 12.02 2.38 12.73
C ARG A 140 10.83 1.52 13.13
N LEU A 141 10.44 0.55 12.29
CA LEU A 141 9.35 -0.38 12.55
C LEU A 141 9.66 -1.28 13.75
N HIS A 142 10.84 -1.89 13.79
CA HIS A 142 11.28 -2.71 14.93
C HIS A 142 11.34 -1.91 16.24
N ARG A 143 11.78 -0.63 16.17
CA ARG A 143 11.77 0.25 17.34
C ARG A 143 10.35 0.61 17.77
N MET A 144 9.44 0.81 16.84
CA MET A 144 8.03 1.06 17.13
C MET A 144 7.37 -0.17 17.76
N GLU A 145 7.61 -1.36 17.18
CA GLU A 145 7.13 -2.63 17.72
C GLU A 145 7.67 -2.88 19.13
N SER A 146 8.99 -2.71 19.36
CA SER A 146 9.59 -2.90 20.69
C SER A 146 9.10 -1.89 21.72
N ARG A 147 8.73 -0.67 21.31
CA ARG A 147 8.27 0.40 22.21
C ARG A 147 6.78 0.33 22.51
N PHE A 148 5.96 0.06 21.50
CA PHE A 148 4.50 0.10 21.59
C PHE A 148 3.88 -1.31 21.60
N GLY A 149 4.65 -2.35 21.27
CA GLY A 149 4.18 -3.72 21.21
C GLY A 149 2.92 -3.86 20.34
N PRO A 150 1.89 -4.57 20.83
CA PRO A 150 0.65 -4.77 20.10
C PRO A 150 -0.08 -3.48 19.69
N PHE A 151 0.04 -2.40 20.47
CA PHE A 151 -0.60 -1.11 20.19
C PHE A 151 -0.05 -0.41 18.94
N ALA A 152 1.07 -0.86 18.38
CA ALA A 152 1.60 -0.37 17.11
C ALA A 152 0.57 -0.49 15.98
N VAL A 153 -0.30 -1.51 16.00
CA VAL A 153 -1.39 -1.70 15.04
C VAL A 153 -2.38 -0.53 15.08
N VAL A 154 -2.82 -0.15 16.27
CA VAL A 154 -3.74 1.00 16.45
C VAL A 154 -3.09 2.30 16.01
N LEU A 155 -1.83 2.50 16.39
CA LEU A 155 -1.07 3.70 16.06
C LEU A 155 -0.78 3.83 14.55
N ALA A 156 -0.77 2.73 13.81
CA ALA A 156 -0.53 2.73 12.36
C ALA A 156 -1.51 3.62 11.59
N TYR A 157 -2.74 3.78 12.07
CA TYR A 157 -3.75 4.65 11.47
C TYR A 157 -3.43 6.15 11.60
N PHE A 158 -2.68 6.53 12.64
CA PHE A 158 -2.39 7.92 13.00
C PHE A 158 -0.98 8.37 12.62
N LEU A 159 -0.10 7.43 12.31
CA LEU A 159 1.29 7.73 11.97
C LEU A 159 1.49 7.83 10.45
N PRO A 160 2.39 8.71 9.98
CA PRO A 160 2.73 8.82 8.56
C PRO A 160 3.63 7.66 8.10
N VAL A 161 3.24 6.44 8.42
CA VAL A 161 3.92 5.19 8.03
C VAL A 161 2.88 4.33 7.31
N PRO A 162 3.23 3.69 6.19
CA PRO A 162 2.30 2.76 5.53
C PRO A 162 1.90 1.64 6.50
N SER A 163 0.60 1.57 6.84
CA SER A 163 0.07 0.59 7.81
C SER A 163 0.40 -0.85 7.45
N VAL A 164 0.44 -1.16 6.15
CA VAL A 164 0.82 -2.49 5.63
C VAL A 164 2.19 -2.97 6.13
N LEU A 165 3.13 -2.04 6.35
CA LEU A 165 4.45 -2.38 6.90
C LEU A 165 4.38 -2.71 8.39
N VAL A 166 3.52 -2.00 9.14
CA VAL A 166 3.29 -2.28 10.56
C VAL A 166 2.61 -3.63 10.74
N TYR A 167 1.61 -3.93 9.90
CA TYR A 167 0.91 -5.22 9.93
C TYR A 167 1.83 -6.39 9.62
N ALA A 168 2.71 -6.22 8.64
CA ALA A 168 3.74 -7.22 8.35
C ALA A 168 4.72 -7.38 9.52
N ALA A 169 5.15 -6.28 10.18
CA ALA A 169 6.05 -6.35 11.33
C ALA A 169 5.46 -7.14 12.50
N VAL A 170 4.22 -6.82 12.88
CA VAL A 170 3.57 -7.54 13.99
C VAL A 170 3.25 -9.00 13.64
N GLY A 171 3.07 -9.31 12.36
CA GLY A 171 2.96 -10.67 11.84
C GLY A 171 4.26 -11.44 12.03
N ASP A 172 5.40 -10.86 11.64
CA ASP A 172 6.75 -11.40 11.82
C ASP A 172 7.07 -11.57 13.30
N GLY A 173 6.79 -10.57 14.13
CA GLY A 173 6.96 -10.60 15.59
C GLY A 173 6.12 -11.65 16.32
N GLY A 174 5.33 -12.44 15.60
CA GLY A 174 4.61 -13.60 16.15
C GLY A 174 3.28 -13.27 16.81
N MET A 175 2.72 -12.06 16.62
CA MET A 175 1.39 -11.71 17.14
C MET A 175 0.34 -12.70 16.65
N ARG A 176 -0.59 -13.10 17.54
CA ARG A 176 -1.72 -13.97 17.17
C ARG A 176 -2.70 -13.19 16.27
N LEU A 177 -3.22 -13.83 15.22
CA LEU A 177 -4.17 -13.22 14.29
C LEU A 177 -5.37 -12.57 14.98
N TRP A 178 -5.94 -13.25 15.97
CA TRP A 178 -7.08 -12.71 16.71
C TRP A 178 -6.77 -11.40 17.44
N VAL A 179 -5.59 -11.33 18.08
CA VAL A 179 -5.13 -10.09 18.76
C VAL A 179 -4.93 -8.98 17.74
N PHE A 180 -4.30 -9.30 16.58
CA PHE A 180 -4.15 -8.38 15.49
C PHE A 180 -5.50 -7.82 15.03
N LEU A 181 -6.48 -8.69 14.71
CA LEU A 181 -7.79 -8.26 14.23
C LEU A 181 -8.56 -7.40 15.24
N MET A 182 -8.44 -7.67 16.55
CA MET A 182 -9.06 -6.85 17.59
C MET A 182 -8.44 -5.46 17.68
N LEU A 183 -7.12 -5.36 17.58
CA LEU A 183 -6.41 -4.09 17.61
C LEU A 183 -6.62 -3.31 16.31
N ASP A 184 -6.68 -3.98 15.19
CA ASP A 184 -6.99 -3.41 13.90
C ASP A 184 -8.42 -2.85 13.87
N LEU A 185 -9.40 -3.61 14.36
CA LEU A 185 -10.77 -3.12 14.55
C LEU A 185 -10.83 -1.90 15.47
N LEU A 186 -10.10 -1.92 16.58
CA LEU A 186 -10.02 -0.77 17.48
C LEU A 186 -9.43 0.46 16.79
N GLY A 187 -8.32 0.28 16.06
CA GLY A 187 -7.68 1.34 15.27
C GLY A 187 -8.61 1.90 14.21
N THR A 188 -9.29 1.02 13.46
CA THR A 188 -10.29 1.38 12.45
C THR A 188 -11.44 2.16 13.05
N LEU A 189 -12.01 1.72 14.18
CA LEU A 189 -13.08 2.42 14.87
C LEU A 189 -12.66 3.82 15.33
N LEU A 190 -11.48 3.94 15.93
CA LEU A 190 -10.96 5.24 16.37
C LEU A 190 -10.73 6.17 15.16
N TRP A 191 -10.17 5.64 14.07
CA TRP A 191 -9.92 6.40 12.86
C TRP A 191 -11.21 6.87 12.17
N THR A 192 -12.16 5.94 11.94
CA THR A 192 -13.44 6.26 11.32
C THR A 192 -14.26 7.24 12.17
N THR A 193 -14.22 7.08 13.51
CA THR A 193 -14.84 8.04 14.45
C THR A 193 -14.24 9.43 14.31
N ALA A 194 -12.90 9.54 14.30
CA ALA A 194 -12.23 10.83 14.15
C ALA A 194 -12.59 11.51 12.83
N LEU A 195 -12.61 10.76 11.72
CA LEU A 195 -12.98 11.29 10.41
C LEU A 195 -14.47 11.67 10.32
N ALA A 196 -15.38 10.83 10.86
CA ALA A 196 -16.80 11.10 10.87
C ALA A 196 -17.12 12.34 11.72
N LEU A 197 -16.47 12.52 12.88
CA LEU A 197 -16.60 13.72 13.70
C LEU A 197 -16.03 14.96 13.00
N ALA A 198 -14.89 14.84 12.33
CA ALA A 198 -14.36 15.93 11.51
C ALA A 198 -15.35 16.34 10.40
N GLY A 199 -15.98 15.36 9.73
CA GLY A 199 -17.05 15.60 8.78
C GLY A 199 -18.27 16.27 9.42
N TRP A 200 -18.68 15.80 10.59
CA TRP A 200 -19.77 16.40 11.35
C TRP A 200 -19.50 17.88 11.65
N GLU A 201 -18.31 18.24 12.10
CA GLU A 201 -17.95 19.64 12.36
C GLU A 201 -17.99 20.52 11.09
N LEU A 202 -17.57 19.97 9.94
CA LEU A 202 -17.63 20.66 8.65
C LEU A 202 -19.07 20.85 8.15
N GLY A 203 -19.96 19.90 8.42
CA GLY A 203 -21.38 19.95 8.08
C GLY A 203 -21.63 20.27 6.60
N GLN A 204 -22.55 21.21 6.33
CA GLN A 204 -22.95 21.55 4.95
C GLN A 204 -21.77 21.91 4.03
N ARG A 205 -20.72 22.54 4.56
CA ARG A 205 -19.55 22.92 3.74
C ARG A 205 -18.86 21.71 3.12
N ALA A 206 -18.73 20.61 3.85
CA ALA A 206 -18.12 19.38 3.30
C ALA A 206 -19.01 18.76 2.23
N VAL A 207 -20.33 18.79 2.41
CA VAL A 207 -21.30 18.30 1.42
C VAL A 207 -21.24 19.14 0.14
N ASP A 208 -21.18 20.46 0.26
CA ASP A 208 -21.09 21.37 -0.87
C ASP A 208 -19.80 21.14 -1.68
N VAL A 209 -18.66 20.95 -0.99
CA VAL A 209 -17.39 20.61 -1.64
C VAL A 209 -17.47 19.24 -2.33
N ALA A 210 -18.06 18.23 -1.70
CA ALA A 210 -18.23 16.91 -2.30
C ALA A 210 -19.11 16.98 -3.57
N ASN A 211 -20.20 17.74 -3.53
CA ASN A 211 -21.08 17.95 -4.68
C ASN A 211 -20.39 18.73 -5.81
N ALA A 212 -19.59 19.75 -5.48
CA ALA A 212 -18.78 20.48 -6.46
C ALA A 212 -17.78 19.56 -7.16
N ILE A 213 -17.04 18.72 -6.39
CA ILE A 213 -16.12 17.74 -6.95
C ILE A 213 -16.86 16.76 -7.86
N ALA A 214 -18.04 16.27 -7.48
CA ALA A 214 -18.83 15.37 -8.30
C ALA A 214 -19.32 16.02 -9.61
N HIS A 215 -19.71 17.27 -9.56
CA HIS A 215 -20.14 18.03 -10.75
C HIS A 215 -19.03 18.09 -11.81
N TYR A 216 -17.79 18.24 -11.39
CA TYR A 216 -16.62 18.24 -12.28
C TYR A 216 -15.97 16.86 -12.45
N SER A 217 -16.48 15.81 -11.80
CA SER A 217 -15.85 14.49 -11.74
C SER A 217 -15.61 13.87 -13.12
N LEU A 218 -16.53 14.07 -14.05
CA LEU A 218 -16.42 13.54 -15.41
C LEU A 218 -15.23 14.20 -16.14
N TRP A 219 -15.08 15.50 -16.03
CA TRP A 219 -13.97 16.25 -16.63
C TRP A 219 -12.63 15.92 -15.98
N VAL A 220 -12.61 15.78 -14.66
CA VAL A 220 -11.44 15.35 -13.90
C VAL A 220 -11.03 13.93 -14.29
N THR A 221 -11.98 13.01 -14.41
CA THR A 221 -11.72 11.62 -14.81
C THR A 221 -11.20 11.55 -16.25
N ILE A 222 -11.80 12.27 -17.18
CA ILE A 222 -11.32 12.35 -18.57
C ILE A 222 -9.90 12.93 -18.60
N GLY A 223 -9.67 14.05 -17.91
CA GLY A 223 -8.36 14.69 -17.82
C GLY A 223 -7.29 13.76 -17.25
N LEU A 224 -7.61 13.00 -16.21
CA LEU A 224 -6.69 12.03 -15.61
C LEU A 224 -6.39 10.86 -16.56
N VAL A 225 -7.39 10.32 -17.24
CA VAL A 225 -7.20 9.24 -18.23
C VAL A 225 -6.32 9.73 -19.38
N VAL A 226 -6.59 10.91 -19.92
CA VAL A 226 -5.78 11.53 -20.99
C VAL A 226 -4.35 11.75 -20.52
N LEU A 227 -4.16 12.28 -19.30
CA LEU A 227 -2.84 12.53 -18.71
C LEU A 227 -2.04 11.22 -18.53
N ILE A 228 -2.67 10.18 -18.01
CA ILE A 228 -2.03 8.86 -17.81
C ILE A 228 -1.66 8.25 -19.15
N THR A 229 -2.58 8.29 -20.15
CA THR A 229 -2.34 7.73 -21.48
C THR A 229 -1.20 8.49 -22.19
N PHE A 230 -1.19 9.81 -22.08
CA PHE A 230 -0.14 10.66 -22.64
C PHE A 230 1.22 10.38 -21.99
N TRP A 231 1.24 10.28 -20.65
CA TRP A 231 2.47 9.98 -19.91
C TRP A 231 3.03 8.59 -20.22
N GLN A 232 2.17 7.57 -20.37
CA GLN A 232 2.57 6.23 -20.81
C GLN A 232 3.09 6.23 -22.24
N GLY A 233 2.47 7.00 -23.15
CA GLY A 233 2.93 7.16 -24.53
C GLY A 233 4.32 7.80 -24.62
N PHE A 234 4.64 8.76 -23.73
CA PHE A 234 5.99 9.34 -23.65
C PHE A 234 7.04 8.37 -23.11
N ARG A 235 6.69 7.56 -22.12
CA ARG A 235 7.61 6.56 -21.53
C ARG A 235 7.94 5.41 -22.49
N ASN A 236 7.01 5.06 -23.38
CA ASN A 236 7.14 3.93 -24.30
C ASN A 236 7.67 4.33 -25.70
N ARG A 237 8.21 5.54 -25.87
CA ARG A 237 8.85 5.89 -27.14
C ARG A 237 10.07 4.98 -27.36
N PRO A 238 10.11 4.22 -28.48
CA PRO A 238 11.28 3.43 -28.83
C PRO A 238 12.49 4.38 -28.95
N GLN A 239 13.57 4.05 -28.28
CA GLN A 239 14.81 4.79 -28.48
C GLN A 239 15.23 4.62 -29.95
N PRO A 240 15.64 5.69 -30.66
CA PRO A 240 16.18 5.60 -32.02
C PRO A 240 17.38 4.63 -31.94
N ASN A 241 17.34 3.62 -32.80
CA ASN A 241 18.43 2.65 -32.90
C ASN A 241 19.70 3.40 -33.41
N PRO A 242 20.79 3.52 -32.62
CA PRO A 242 21.96 4.30 -33.02
C PRO A 242 22.82 3.59 -34.09
N GLY A 243 22.26 2.60 -34.82
CA GLY A 243 22.96 1.72 -35.74
C GLY A 243 22.28 1.54 -37.11
N ALA A 244 21.54 2.57 -37.64
CA ALA A 244 21.05 2.54 -38.99
C ALA A 244 21.80 3.56 -39.85
#